data_c5ced57579488b7b2487d05fbd589057
#
_entry.id   c5ced57579488b7b2487d05fbd589057
#
_cell.length_a   1.000
_cell.length_b   1.000
_cell.length_c   1.000
_cell.angle_alpha   90.00
_cell.angle_beta   90.00
_cell.angle_gamma   90.00
#
_symmetry.space_group_name_H-M   'P 1'
#
loop_
_entity.id
_entity.type
_entity.pdbx_description
1 polymer ?
#
loop_
_entity_poly.entity_id
_entity_poly.type
_entity_poly.pdbx_seq_one_letter_code
_entity_poly.pdbx_strand_id
1 'polypeptide(L)'
;MFAGVIGPFSLAARLLDVTEIMIYCYEEPDMVHVLLEKATQFITEYCKAYKEAGANGVVIAEPVAGLLSPALSAEFSGPYVKQIVDAVQDDSFLVIYHNCGNSTIQMIDSILETGSAAYHFGNAIDMAEMMTHIPAGTVAMGNVDPAGEFRNGTPESIRAATLGVMDACCKYPNFVISSGCDIPPLSRWENIDAFFAAVNEFYAGTAAGRG
;
A
#
# COMPACT_ATOMS: atom_id res chain seq x y z
N MET A 1 -15.45 4.94 4.70
CA MET A 1 -14.65 4.06 5.59
C MET A 1 -14.04 2.95 4.75
N PHE A 2 -12.73 2.67 4.93
CA PHE A 2 -12.04 1.56 4.26
C PHE A 2 -11.80 0.43 5.26
N ALA A 3 -11.94 -0.82 4.82
CA ALA A 3 -11.56 -2.00 5.58
C ALA A 3 -10.17 -2.49 5.15
N GLY A 4 -9.48 -3.25 5.99
CA GLY A 4 -8.21 -3.88 5.66
C GLY A 4 -8.39 -5.35 5.33
N VAL A 5 -7.74 -5.82 4.28
CA VAL A 5 -7.65 -7.24 3.93
C VAL A 5 -6.22 -7.60 3.56
N ILE A 6 -5.83 -8.84 3.82
CA ILE A 6 -4.57 -9.38 3.33
C ILE A 6 -4.73 -9.77 1.86
N GLY A 7 -3.68 -9.57 1.06
CA GLY A 7 -3.72 -9.98 -0.35
C GLY A 7 -3.46 -11.48 -0.55
N PRO A 8 -3.72 -12.00 -1.78
CA PRO A 8 -3.69 -13.43 -2.07
C PRO A 8 -2.36 -14.11 -1.77
N PHE A 9 -1.24 -13.53 -2.23
CA PHE A 9 0.07 -14.13 -2.02
C PHE A 9 0.47 -14.12 -0.55
N SER A 10 0.21 -13.01 0.16
CA SER A 10 0.48 -12.90 1.58
C SER A 10 -0.40 -13.83 2.43
N LEU A 11 -1.65 -14.09 2.01
CA LEU A 11 -2.50 -15.09 2.66
C LEU A 11 -1.95 -16.50 2.42
N ALA A 12 -1.61 -16.84 1.18
CA ALA A 12 -1.02 -18.14 0.84
C ALA A 12 0.29 -18.40 1.61
N ALA A 13 1.14 -17.37 1.73
CA ALA A 13 2.37 -17.44 2.50
C ALA A 13 2.14 -17.67 4.01
N ARG A 14 1.04 -17.17 4.57
CA ARG A 14 0.67 -17.47 5.96
C ARG A 14 0.16 -18.89 6.16
N LEU A 15 -0.41 -19.50 5.12
CA LEU A 15 -0.91 -20.88 5.16
C LEU A 15 0.18 -21.92 4.96
N LEU A 16 1.19 -21.63 4.13
CA LEU A 16 2.27 -22.57 3.79
C LEU A 16 3.58 -22.29 4.54
N ASP A 17 3.73 -21.16 5.22
CA ASP A 17 4.97 -20.52 5.63
C ASP A 17 5.61 -19.70 4.50
N VAL A 18 6.26 -18.59 4.88
CA VAL A 18 6.87 -17.64 3.94
C VAL A 18 8.04 -18.26 3.19
N THR A 19 8.86 -19.08 3.88
CA THR A 19 10.02 -19.72 3.26
C THR A 19 9.57 -20.79 2.28
N GLU A 20 8.61 -21.61 2.69
CA GLU A 20 8.10 -22.72 1.89
C GLU A 20 7.44 -22.24 0.59
N ILE A 21 6.59 -21.20 0.65
CA ILE A 21 5.94 -20.70 -0.57
C ILE A 21 6.96 -20.13 -1.57
N MET A 22 8.05 -19.50 -1.10
CA MET A 22 9.11 -19.00 -1.98
C MET A 22 9.81 -20.16 -2.74
N ILE A 23 10.00 -21.29 -2.07
CA ILE A 23 10.56 -22.50 -2.68
C ILE A 23 9.55 -23.08 -3.67
N TYR A 24 8.29 -23.23 -3.27
CA TYR A 24 7.25 -23.83 -4.10
C TYR A 24 6.90 -23.01 -5.34
N CYS A 25 7.13 -21.70 -5.36
CA CYS A 25 7.03 -20.92 -6.60
C CYS A 25 7.95 -21.45 -7.72
N TYR A 26 9.04 -22.17 -7.37
CA TYR A 26 9.96 -22.79 -8.33
C TYR A 26 9.76 -24.29 -8.49
N GLU A 27 9.48 -25.01 -7.39
CA GLU A 27 9.42 -26.47 -7.37
C GLU A 27 8.03 -27.00 -7.69
N GLU A 28 6.97 -26.31 -7.25
CA GLU A 28 5.57 -26.75 -7.36
C GLU A 28 4.65 -25.58 -7.77
N PRO A 29 4.94 -24.85 -8.87
CA PRO A 29 4.19 -23.63 -9.26
C PRO A 29 2.69 -23.89 -9.43
N ASP A 30 2.30 -25.03 -10.00
CA ASP A 30 0.89 -25.38 -10.20
C ASP A 30 0.12 -25.49 -8.87
N MET A 31 0.77 -26.02 -7.82
CA MET A 31 0.18 -26.09 -6.48
C MET A 31 -0.01 -24.68 -5.91
N VAL A 32 0.98 -23.79 -6.08
CA VAL A 32 0.90 -22.40 -5.63
C VAL A 32 -0.24 -21.69 -6.34
N HIS A 33 -0.39 -21.85 -7.65
CA HIS A 33 -1.50 -21.28 -8.42
C HIS A 33 -2.87 -21.75 -7.88
N VAL A 34 -3.05 -23.04 -7.61
CA VAL A 34 -4.31 -23.56 -7.03
C VAL A 34 -4.61 -22.93 -5.67
N LEU A 35 -3.59 -22.74 -4.82
CA LEU A 35 -3.77 -22.08 -3.53
C LEU A 35 -4.13 -20.60 -3.68
N LEU A 36 -3.45 -19.90 -4.61
CA LEU A 36 -3.71 -18.49 -4.89
C LEU A 36 -5.12 -18.27 -5.45
N GLU A 37 -5.61 -19.15 -6.32
CA GLU A 37 -7.01 -19.11 -6.80
C GLU A 37 -8.01 -19.19 -5.65
N LYS A 38 -7.80 -20.12 -4.71
CA LYS A 38 -8.67 -20.29 -3.54
C LYS A 38 -8.59 -19.07 -2.60
N ALA A 39 -7.39 -18.55 -2.36
CA ALA A 39 -7.18 -17.35 -1.56
C ALA A 39 -7.87 -16.13 -2.20
N THR A 40 -7.73 -15.98 -3.51
CA THR A 40 -8.38 -14.91 -4.28
C THR A 40 -9.90 -14.98 -4.20
N GLN A 41 -10.46 -16.18 -4.39
CA GLN A 41 -11.89 -16.37 -4.27
C GLN A 41 -12.41 -16.00 -2.86
N PHE A 42 -11.72 -16.46 -1.83
CA PHE A 42 -12.08 -16.12 -0.44
C PHE A 42 -12.02 -14.61 -0.19
N ILE A 43 -10.94 -13.95 -0.59
CA ILE A 43 -10.76 -12.51 -0.38
C ILE A 43 -11.79 -11.72 -1.19
N THR A 44 -12.11 -12.14 -2.41
CA THR A 44 -13.14 -11.52 -3.24
C THR A 44 -14.50 -11.53 -2.52
N GLU A 45 -14.93 -12.67 -1.99
CA GLU A 45 -16.19 -12.77 -1.25
C GLU A 45 -16.15 -11.95 0.05
N TYR A 46 -15.01 -11.89 0.70
CA TYR A 46 -14.82 -11.06 1.89
C TYR A 46 -14.91 -9.56 1.58
N CYS A 47 -14.32 -9.11 0.46
CA CYS A 47 -14.47 -7.74 -0.02
C CYS A 47 -15.92 -7.39 -0.39
N LYS A 48 -16.66 -8.32 -1.03
CA LYS A 48 -18.10 -8.14 -1.31
C LYS A 48 -18.89 -7.97 -0.01
N ALA A 49 -18.61 -8.77 1.02
CA ALA A 49 -19.28 -8.62 2.33
C ALA A 49 -19.00 -7.25 2.97
N TYR A 50 -17.77 -6.71 2.85
CA TYR A 50 -17.49 -5.34 3.28
C TYR A 50 -18.29 -4.29 2.49
N LYS A 51 -18.41 -4.47 1.18
CA LYS A 51 -19.20 -3.59 0.31
C LYS A 51 -20.68 -3.61 0.72
N GLU A 52 -21.25 -4.79 0.94
CA GLU A 52 -22.62 -4.96 1.43
C GLU A 52 -22.83 -4.36 2.83
N ALA A 53 -21.82 -4.42 3.71
CA ALA A 53 -21.84 -3.78 5.01
C ALA A 53 -21.68 -2.24 4.97
N GLY A 54 -21.53 -1.64 3.79
CA GLY A 54 -21.47 -0.19 3.60
C GLY A 54 -20.05 0.41 3.68
N ALA A 55 -18.98 -0.38 3.55
CA ALA A 55 -17.64 0.15 3.38
C ALA A 55 -17.50 0.85 2.02
N ASN A 56 -16.65 1.89 1.95
CA ASN A 56 -16.35 2.62 0.71
C ASN A 56 -15.18 2.00 -0.07
N GLY A 57 -14.56 0.97 0.47
CA GLY A 57 -13.47 0.26 -0.16
C GLY A 57 -12.64 -0.56 0.81
N VAL A 58 -11.57 -1.13 0.27
CA VAL A 58 -10.61 -1.94 1.02
C VAL A 58 -9.18 -1.49 0.72
N VAL A 59 -8.29 -1.71 1.71
CA VAL A 59 -6.85 -1.71 1.52
C VAL A 59 -6.42 -3.17 1.44
N ILE A 60 -5.91 -3.60 0.27
CA ILE A 60 -5.34 -4.95 0.08
C ILE A 60 -3.84 -4.86 0.39
N ALA A 61 -3.42 -5.50 1.47
CA ALA A 61 -2.02 -5.50 1.89
C ALA A 61 -1.29 -6.75 1.41
N GLU A 62 -0.21 -6.56 0.65
CA GLU A 62 0.66 -7.60 0.10
C GLU A 62 2.12 -7.52 0.62
N PRO A 63 2.33 -7.59 1.96
CA PRO A 63 3.67 -7.43 2.52
C PRO A 63 4.63 -8.54 2.09
N VAL A 64 4.17 -9.78 1.94
CA VAL A 64 5.03 -10.90 1.53
C VAL A 64 5.35 -10.83 0.04
N ALA A 65 4.44 -10.33 -0.80
CA ALA A 65 4.73 -10.08 -2.21
C ALA A 65 5.86 -9.05 -2.41
N GLY A 66 6.08 -8.17 -1.44
CA GLY A 66 7.22 -7.25 -1.43
C GLY A 66 8.61 -7.92 -1.34
N LEU A 67 8.66 -9.23 -1.08
CA LEU A 67 9.88 -10.04 -1.08
C LEU A 67 10.14 -10.76 -2.42
N LEU A 68 9.17 -10.72 -3.33
CA LEU A 68 9.27 -11.39 -4.64
C LEU A 68 10.23 -10.65 -5.57
N SER A 69 10.77 -11.38 -6.53
CA SER A 69 11.37 -10.78 -7.71
C SER A 69 10.27 -10.18 -8.62
N PRO A 70 10.60 -9.25 -9.53
CA PRO A 70 9.63 -8.73 -10.49
C PRO A 70 8.91 -9.82 -11.30
N ALA A 71 9.62 -10.86 -11.73
CA ALA A 71 9.04 -11.98 -12.47
C ALA A 71 8.04 -12.77 -11.62
N LEU A 72 8.41 -13.11 -10.38
CA LEU A 72 7.51 -13.82 -9.47
C LEU A 72 6.31 -12.96 -9.05
N SER A 73 6.50 -11.65 -8.88
CA SER A 73 5.39 -10.73 -8.59
C SER A 73 4.39 -10.68 -9.74
N ALA A 74 4.87 -10.62 -10.98
CA ALA A 74 4.04 -10.63 -12.18
C ALA A 74 3.29 -11.95 -12.38
N GLU A 75 3.83 -13.08 -11.89
CA GLU A 75 3.21 -14.40 -12.01
C GLU A 75 2.31 -14.73 -10.82
N PHE A 76 2.78 -14.54 -9.58
CA PHE A 76 2.13 -15.09 -8.39
C PHE A 76 1.41 -14.04 -7.52
N SER A 77 1.51 -12.73 -7.80
CA SER A 77 0.82 -11.70 -7.00
C SER A 77 -0.09 -10.82 -7.83
N GLY A 78 0.45 -10.08 -8.80
CA GLY A 78 -0.29 -9.07 -9.58
C GLY A 78 -1.60 -9.59 -10.19
N PRO A 79 -1.60 -10.74 -10.93
CA PRO A 79 -2.79 -11.27 -11.58
C PRO A 79 -3.92 -11.63 -10.60
N TYR A 80 -3.57 -12.08 -9.40
CA TYR A 80 -4.53 -12.49 -8.38
C TYR A 80 -5.16 -11.28 -7.68
N VAL A 81 -4.37 -10.23 -7.41
CA VAL A 81 -4.92 -8.96 -6.93
C VAL A 81 -5.82 -8.33 -8.00
N LYS A 82 -5.40 -8.37 -9.26
CA LYS A 82 -6.22 -7.87 -10.37
C LYS A 82 -7.59 -8.52 -10.44
N GLN A 83 -7.68 -9.84 -10.26
CA GLN A 83 -8.97 -10.55 -10.25
C GLN A 83 -9.90 -10.02 -9.16
N ILE A 84 -9.37 -9.68 -7.98
CA ILE A 84 -10.16 -9.08 -6.89
C ILE A 84 -10.62 -7.68 -7.31
N VAL A 85 -9.71 -6.85 -7.82
CA VAL A 85 -10.02 -5.49 -8.27
C VAL A 85 -11.14 -5.51 -9.31
N ASP A 86 -11.00 -6.33 -10.35
CA ASP A 86 -11.98 -6.46 -11.43
C ASP A 86 -13.36 -6.95 -10.92
N ALA A 87 -13.38 -7.71 -9.82
CA ALA A 87 -14.62 -8.27 -9.28
C ALA A 87 -15.37 -7.35 -8.31
N VAL A 88 -14.69 -6.40 -7.65
CA VAL A 88 -15.30 -5.63 -6.55
C VAL A 88 -15.23 -4.11 -6.71
N GLN A 89 -14.25 -3.59 -7.47
CA GLN A 89 -14.04 -2.15 -7.61
C GLN A 89 -15.05 -1.51 -8.55
N ASP A 90 -15.63 -0.39 -8.09
CA ASP A 90 -16.47 0.51 -8.91
C ASP A 90 -16.43 1.93 -8.31
N ASP A 91 -17.26 2.84 -8.80
CA ASP A 91 -17.33 4.24 -8.35
C ASP A 91 -17.72 4.40 -6.86
N SER A 92 -18.30 3.37 -6.26
CA SER A 92 -18.76 3.36 -4.87
C SER A 92 -17.85 2.57 -3.92
N PHE A 93 -16.98 1.71 -4.46
CA PHE A 93 -16.12 0.82 -3.69
C PHE A 93 -14.73 0.75 -4.31
N LEU A 94 -13.74 1.37 -3.66
CA LEU A 94 -12.39 1.52 -4.17
C LEU A 94 -11.45 0.48 -3.55
N VAL A 95 -10.52 0.00 -4.35
CA VAL A 95 -9.41 -0.84 -3.87
C VAL A 95 -8.14 0.00 -3.81
N ILE A 96 -7.51 0.01 -2.64
CA ILE A 96 -6.16 0.57 -2.44
C ILE A 96 -5.20 -0.61 -2.31
N TYR A 97 -4.23 -0.72 -3.21
CA TYR A 97 -3.17 -1.71 -3.09
C TYR A 97 -2.06 -1.21 -2.17
N HIS A 98 -1.64 -2.01 -1.20
CA HIS A 98 -0.53 -1.68 -0.31
C HIS A 98 0.61 -2.68 -0.42
N ASN A 99 1.83 -2.15 -0.61
CA ASN A 99 3.08 -2.91 -0.54
C ASN A 99 4.14 -2.11 0.21
N CYS A 100 4.81 -2.75 1.19
CA CYS A 100 5.84 -2.13 2.01
C CYS A 100 7.23 -2.78 1.85
N GLY A 101 7.43 -3.57 0.80
CA GLY A 101 8.71 -4.20 0.50
C GLY A 101 9.76 -3.22 -0.04
N ASN A 102 11.03 -3.55 0.14
CA ASN A 102 12.16 -2.75 -0.34
C ASN A 102 12.38 -2.88 -1.86
N SER A 103 11.81 -3.89 -2.50
CA SER A 103 11.89 -4.10 -3.95
C SER A 103 10.68 -3.57 -4.71
N THR A 104 9.77 -2.82 -4.06
CA THR A 104 8.49 -2.37 -4.62
C THR A 104 8.65 -1.54 -5.89
N ILE A 105 9.67 -0.66 -5.97
CA ILE A 105 9.95 0.14 -7.18
C ILE A 105 10.25 -0.77 -8.38
N GLN A 106 10.99 -1.86 -8.18
CA GLN A 106 11.33 -2.80 -9.25
C GLN A 106 10.13 -3.58 -9.78
N MET A 107 9.06 -3.68 -8.97
CA MET A 107 7.84 -4.41 -9.29
C MET A 107 6.69 -3.47 -9.72
N ILE A 108 6.96 -2.17 -9.86
CA ILE A 108 5.88 -1.18 -10.00
C ILE A 108 4.98 -1.43 -11.22
N ASP A 109 5.54 -1.91 -12.32
CA ASP A 109 4.76 -2.19 -13.52
C ASP A 109 3.68 -3.26 -13.25
N SER A 110 4.06 -4.39 -12.65
CA SER A 110 3.11 -5.45 -12.28
C SER A 110 2.12 -5.02 -11.19
N ILE A 111 2.53 -4.11 -10.31
CA ILE A 111 1.65 -3.52 -9.29
C ILE A 111 0.60 -2.63 -9.95
N LEU A 112 0.98 -1.76 -10.89
CA LEU A 112 0.06 -0.88 -11.61
C LEU A 112 -0.92 -1.65 -12.49
N GLU A 113 -0.52 -2.79 -13.05
CA GLU A 113 -1.38 -3.67 -13.84
C GLU A 113 -2.54 -4.27 -13.04
N THR A 114 -2.50 -4.24 -11.70
CA THR A 114 -3.63 -4.64 -10.85
C THR A 114 -4.87 -3.78 -11.08
N GLY A 115 -4.72 -2.54 -11.56
CA GLY A 115 -5.82 -1.62 -11.84
C GLY A 115 -6.49 -1.06 -10.58
N SER A 116 -5.81 -1.10 -9.43
CA SER A 116 -6.31 -0.53 -8.17
C SER A 116 -6.53 0.98 -8.28
N ALA A 117 -7.55 1.50 -7.60
CA ALA A 117 -7.89 2.93 -7.62
C ALA A 117 -6.80 3.82 -7.03
N ALA A 118 -6.01 3.29 -6.08
CA ALA A 118 -4.86 3.97 -5.50
C ALA A 118 -3.82 2.95 -5.01
N TYR A 119 -2.60 3.43 -4.86
CA TYR A 119 -1.45 2.63 -4.42
C TYR A 119 -0.80 3.26 -3.20
N HIS A 120 -0.62 2.48 -2.16
CA HIS A 120 -0.03 2.88 -0.90
C HIS A 120 1.32 2.18 -0.70
N PHE A 121 2.38 2.96 -0.50
CA PHE A 121 3.75 2.44 -0.45
C PHE A 121 4.38 2.62 0.93
N GLY A 122 5.17 1.60 1.34
CA GLY A 122 5.90 1.61 2.59
C GLY A 122 7.12 2.53 2.59
N ASN A 123 7.64 2.80 3.78
CA ASN A 123 8.81 3.66 3.99
C ASN A 123 10.16 2.99 3.67
N ALA A 124 10.14 1.74 3.18
CA ALA A 124 11.36 1.05 2.72
C ALA A 124 11.88 1.56 1.36
N ILE A 125 11.08 2.35 0.64
CA ILE A 125 11.44 2.93 -0.66
C ILE A 125 11.47 4.47 -0.59
N ASP A 126 12.21 5.10 -1.51
CA ASP A 126 12.14 6.55 -1.72
C ASP A 126 10.84 6.90 -2.46
N MET A 127 9.98 7.70 -1.79
CA MET A 127 8.68 8.08 -2.36
C MET A 127 8.84 9.06 -3.53
N ALA A 128 9.86 9.90 -3.53
CA ALA A 128 10.10 10.82 -4.63
C ALA A 128 10.54 10.06 -5.90
N GLU A 129 11.34 9.00 -5.75
CA GLU A 129 11.68 8.09 -6.84
C GLU A 129 10.41 7.34 -7.31
N MET A 130 9.64 6.77 -6.40
CA MET A 130 8.39 6.07 -6.74
C MET A 130 7.45 6.95 -7.57
N MET A 131 7.27 8.20 -7.21
CA MET A 131 6.40 9.13 -7.94
C MET A 131 6.82 9.35 -9.40
N THR A 132 8.06 9.10 -9.76
CA THR A 132 8.51 9.18 -11.17
C THR A 132 8.00 8.03 -12.03
N HIS A 133 7.59 6.93 -11.41
CA HIS A 133 7.04 5.74 -12.07
C HIS A 133 5.50 5.73 -12.09
N ILE A 134 4.85 6.60 -11.30
CA ILE A 134 3.39 6.63 -11.19
C ILE A 134 2.77 7.49 -12.30
N PRO A 135 1.82 6.97 -13.09
CA PRO A 135 1.09 7.78 -14.08
C PRO A 135 0.32 8.93 -13.42
N ALA A 136 0.28 10.09 -14.06
CA ALA A 136 -0.32 11.31 -13.51
C ALA A 136 -1.81 11.17 -13.11
N GLY A 137 -2.54 10.22 -13.70
CA GLY A 137 -3.94 9.94 -13.37
C GLY A 137 -4.14 8.93 -12.24
N THR A 138 -3.04 8.40 -11.66
CA THR A 138 -3.08 7.32 -10.65
C THR A 138 -2.68 7.88 -9.28
N VAL A 139 -3.49 7.67 -8.26
CA VAL A 139 -3.20 8.14 -6.91
C VAL A 139 -2.14 7.25 -6.24
N ALA A 140 -1.09 7.88 -5.71
CA ALA A 140 -0.07 7.23 -4.89
C ALA A 140 0.00 7.87 -3.51
N MET A 141 0.18 7.03 -2.48
CA MET A 141 0.10 7.41 -1.07
C MET A 141 1.33 6.90 -0.31
N GLY A 142 1.76 7.63 0.68
CA GLY A 142 2.87 7.22 1.57
C GLY A 142 3.68 8.43 2.04
N ASN A 143 4.82 8.27 2.67
CA ASN A 143 5.33 7.02 3.27
C ASN A 143 6.17 7.32 4.54
N VAL A 144 5.63 8.19 5.43
CA VAL A 144 6.32 8.48 6.69
C VAL A 144 6.46 7.20 7.53
N ASP A 145 7.66 6.96 8.09
CA ASP A 145 7.96 5.74 8.84
C ASP A 145 7.03 5.54 10.06
N PRO A 146 6.18 4.50 10.05
CA PRO A 146 5.24 4.29 11.14
C PRO A 146 5.91 3.86 12.45
N ALA A 147 6.98 3.08 12.39
CA ALA A 147 7.69 2.61 13.57
C ALA A 147 8.71 3.63 14.08
N GLY A 148 9.48 4.21 13.17
CA GLY A 148 10.52 5.19 13.52
C GLY A 148 9.93 6.50 14.02
N GLU A 149 8.92 7.03 13.34
CA GLU A 149 8.40 8.36 13.61
C GLU A 149 7.12 8.35 14.46
N PHE A 150 6.08 7.60 14.07
CA PHE A 150 4.82 7.61 14.81
C PHE A 150 4.94 6.98 16.19
N ARG A 151 5.68 5.86 16.32
CA ARG A 151 5.80 5.16 17.59
C ARG A 151 6.99 5.63 18.42
N ASN A 152 8.19 5.64 17.84
CA ASN A 152 9.44 5.83 18.55
C ASN A 152 10.03 7.24 18.43
N GLY A 153 9.51 8.05 17.49
CA GLY A 153 9.93 9.42 17.25
C GLY A 153 9.41 10.43 18.27
N THR A 154 9.68 11.69 17.99
CA THR A 154 9.18 12.83 18.75
C THR A 154 8.29 13.69 17.85
N PRO A 155 7.47 14.62 18.41
CA PRO A 155 6.70 15.58 17.61
C PRO A 155 7.57 16.35 16.61
N GLU A 156 8.80 16.68 16.97
CA GLU A 156 9.74 17.40 16.10
C GLU A 156 10.26 16.52 14.97
N SER A 157 10.60 15.24 15.25
CA SER A 157 11.14 14.32 14.24
C SER A 157 10.08 13.95 13.21
N ILE A 158 8.87 13.59 13.64
CA ILE A 158 7.77 13.25 12.72
C ILE A 158 7.34 14.45 11.89
N ARG A 159 7.32 15.66 12.48
CA ARG A 159 7.07 16.90 11.73
C ARG A 159 8.12 17.08 10.62
N ALA A 160 9.39 16.93 10.93
CA ALA A 160 10.47 17.09 9.95
C ALA A 160 10.37 16.01 8.85
N ALA A 161 10.12 14.75 9.21
CA ALA A 161 9.94 13.66 8.25
C ALA A 161 8.73 13.90 7.34
N THR A 162 7.59 14.35 7.90
CA THR A 162 6.37 14.65 7.15
C THR A 162 6.61 15.76 6.14
N LEU A 163 7.19 16.89 6.56
CA LEU A 163 7.50 18.00 5.67
C LEU A 163 8.51 17.60 4.59
N GLY A 164 9.51 16.78 4.92
CA GLY A 164 10.48 16.28 3.95
C GLY A 164 9.85 15.46 2.82
N VAL A 165 8.92 14.56 3.16
CA VAL A 165 8.16 13.80 2.15
C VAL A 165 7.26 14.72 1.33
N MET A 166 6.57 15.68 1.98
CA MET A 166 5.69 16.62 1.29
C MET A 166 6.45 17.55 0.35
N ASP A 167 7.59 18.08 0.76
CA ASP A 167 8.44 18.94 -0.08
C ASP A 167 8.90 18.21 -1.34
N ALA A 168 9.23 16.92 -1.22
CA ALA A 168 9.66 16.11 -2.34
C ALA A 168 8.52 15.72 -3.28
N CYS A 169 7.33 15.42 -2.75
CA CYS A 169 6.26 14.73 -3.47
C CYS A 169 5.03 15.58 -3.79
N CYS A 170 4.71 16.66 -3.03
CA CYS A 170 3.50 17.46 -3.28
C CYS A 170 3.53 18.32 -4.55
N LYS A 171 4.62 18.30 -5.30
CA LYS A 171 4.65 18.79 -6.69
C LYS A 171 3.84 17.92 -7.66
N TYR A 172 3.55 16.68 -7.28
CA TYR A 172 2.71 15.76 -8.03
C TYR A 172 1.27 15.86 -7.53
N PRO A 173 0.29 16.24 -8.38
CA PRO A 173 -1.10 16.48 -7.95
C PRO A 173 -1.84 15.19 -7.52
N ASN A 174 -1.31 14.04 -7.87
CA ASN A 174 -1.82 12.71 -7.56
C ASN A 174 -1.12 12.05 -6.34
N PHE A 175 -0.31 12.82 -5.60
CA PHE A 175 0.30 12.34 -4.37
C PHE A 175 -0.57 12.64 -3.14
N VAL A 176 -0.65 11.66 -2.22
CA VAL A 176 -1.31 11.81 -0.91
C VAL A 176 -0.34 11.41 0.20
N ILE A 177 -0.03 12.35 1.10
CA ILE A 177 0.80 12.04 2.27
C ILE A 177 0.10 11.06 3.22
N SER A 178 0.84 10.05 3.69
CA SER A 178 0.35 9.04 4.61
C SER A 178 1.51 8.47 5.44
N SER A 179 1.19 7.70 6.49
CA SER A 179 2.16 6.76 7.06
C SER A 179 2.56 5.72 6.02
N GLY A 180 3.74 5.13 6.13
CA GLY A 180 4.22 4.10 5.19
C GLY A 180 3.59 2.71 5.40
N CYS A 181 2.87 2.50 6.47
CA CYS A 181 2.14 1.27 6.80
C CYS A 181 1.16 1.57 7.95
N ASP A 182 0.51 0.55 8.51
CA ASP A 182 -0.29 0.66 9.73
C ASP A 182 0.50 1.32 10.85
N ILE A 183 -0.12 2.29 11.51
CA ILE A 183 0.48 2.94 12.67
C ILE A 183 0.48 1.93 13.82
N PRO A 184 1.67 1.60 14.41
CA PRO A 184 1.77 0.58 15.45
C PRO A 184 0.90 0.89 16.66
N PRO A 185 0.33 -0.13 17.32
CA PRO A 185 -0.31 0.04 18.63
C PRO A 185 0.65 0.73 19.61
N LEU A 186 0.10 1.56 20.50
CA LEU A 186 0.85 2.37 21.45
C LEU A 186 1.71 3.49 20.84
N SER A 187 1.48 3.87 19.58
CA SER A 187 2.00 5.12 19.04
C SER A 187 1.47 6.31 19.85
N ARG A 188 2.31 7.29 20.06
CA ARG A 188 1.99 8.45 20.90
C ARG A 188 1.03 9.38 20.15
N TRP A 189 -0.02 9.82 20.81
CA TRP A 189 -0.98 10.77 20.24
C TRP A 189 -0.30 12.09 19.83
N GLU A 190 0.69 12.55 20.60
CA GLU A 190 1.44 13.77 20.30
C GLU A 190 2.16 13.67 18.94
N ASN A 191 2.65 12.48 18.57
CA ASN A 191 3.27 12.26 17.26
C ASN A 191 2.23 12.25 16.15
N ILE A 192 1.07 11.62 16.38
CA ILE A 192 -0.04 11.61 15.40
C ILE A 192 -0.54 13.06 15.19
N ASP A 193 -0.74 13.83 16.24
CA ASP A 193 -1.16 15.23 16.16
C ASP A 193 -0.12 16.09 15.44
N ALA A 194 1.19 15.86 15.69
CA ALA A 194 2.27 16.57 15.03
C ALA A 194 2.35 16.27 13.51
N PHE A 195 2.04 15.03 13.09
CA PHE A 195 1.90 14.68 11.68
C PHE A 195 0.83 15.52 11.00
N PHE A 196 -0.39 15.56 11.56
CA PHE A 196 -1.48 16.33 10.99
C PHE A 196 -1.23 17.86 11.07
N ALA A 197 -0.58 18.33 12.12
CA ALA A 197 -0.17 19.75 12.24
C ALA A 197 0.83 20.12 11.13
N ALA A 198 1.81 19.25 10.83
CA ALA A 198 2.77 19.47 9.73
C ALA A 198 2.08 19.52 8.37
N VAL A 199 1.12 18.62 8.12
CA VAL A 199 0.33 18.62 6.87
C VAL A 199 -0.45 19.94 6.71
N ASN A 200 -1.12 20.40 7.77
CA ASN A 200 -1.86 21.67 7.75
C ASN A 200 -0.95 22.88 7.54
N GLU A 201 0.22 22.90 8.19
CA GLU A 201 1.23 23.95 8.03
C GLU A 201 1.73 24.05 6.58
N PHE A 202 2.05 22.92 5.97
CA PHE A 202 2.51 22.86 4.58
C PHE A 202 1.51 23.51 3.63
N TYR A 203 0.23 23.12 3.73
CA TYR A 203 -0.80 23.69 2.86
C TYR A 203 -1.15 25.14 3.17
N ALA A 204 -1.08 25.57 4.43
CA ALA A 204 -1.25 26.98 4.79
C ALA A 204 -0.13 27.85 4.19
N GLY A 205 1.12 27.39 4.22
CA GLY A 205 2.27 28.06 3.61
C GLY A 205 2.16 28.16 2.09
N THR A 206 1.71 27.10 1.42
CA THR A 206 1.51 27.10 -0.04
C THR A 206 0.34 27.96 -0.50
N ALA A 207 -0.70 28.11 0.31
CA ALA A 207 -1.82 29.00 0.01
C ALA A 207 -1.42 30.49 0.11
N ALA A 208 -0.56 30.84 1.06
CA ALA A 208 -0.05 32.21 1.24
C ALA A 208 0.93 32.64 0.13
N GLY A 209 1.60 31.70 -0.54
CA GLY A 209 2.56 31.98 -1.62
C GLY A 209 1.95 32.03 -3.03
N ARG A 210 0.65 31.80 -3.18
CA ARG A 210 -0.09 31.83 -4.46
C ARG A 210 -0.99 33.06 -4.63
N GLY A 211 -0.80 34.08 -3.77
CA GLY A 211 -1.51 35.37 -3.84
C GLY A 211 -0.74 36.43 -4.63
#